data_99fc4b750329e11ddc303bffa12f79e0
#
_entry.id   99fc4b750329e11ddc303bffa12f79e0
#
_cell.length_a   1.000
_cell.length_b   1.000
_cell.length_c   1.000
_cell.angle_alpha   90.00
_cell.angle_beta   90.00
_cell.angle_gamma   90.00
#
_symmetry.space_group_name_H-M   'P 1'
#
loop_
_entity.id
_entity.type
_entity.pdbx_description
1 polymer ?
#
loop_
_entity_poly.entity_id
_entity_poly.type
_entity_poly.pdbx_seq_one_letter_code
_entity_poly.pdbx_strand_id
1 'polypeptide(L)'
;MKIFSKTDIGLLRDENQDCVWSASLSDGACAAVLCDGMGGEAHGGLASRIAVDVISKRILGTFSEMMNRNSVRNLLITAVSAANSSVVDAARKQPEGAVMGTTCVAAIVSGGRAYIVNVGDSRGYHLFTSEDSECIQQVTKDHSHVRDLIDRGEDRKSTRLNSSHSKISYAVFCLK
;
A
#
# COMPACT_ATOMS: atom_id res chain seq x y z
N MET A 1 -10.24 -17.93 -5.26
CA MET A 1 -10.45 -16.47 -5.10
C MET A 1 -10.06 -15.76 -6.39
N LYS A 2 -10.75 -14.66 -6.77
CA LYS A 2 -10.34 -13.86 -7.94
C LYS A 2 -9.61 -12.61 -7.47
N ILE A 3 -8.53 -12.23 -8.14
CA ILE A 3 -7.75 -11.04 -7.83
C ILE A 3 -7.47 -10.28 -9.13
N PHE A 4 -7.58 -8.95 -9.08
CA PHE A 4 -7.32 -8.07 -10.20
C PHE A 4 -6.43 -6.92 -9.75
N SER A 5 -5.53 -6.50 -10.60
CA SER A 5 -4.70 -5.32 -10.38
C SER A 5 -4.62 -4.49 -11.65
N LYS A 6 -4.59 -3.18 -11.47
CA LYS A 6 -4.43 -2.22 -12.57
C LYS A 6 -3.65 -1.01 -12.06
N THR A 7 -2.80 -0.48 -12.90
CA THR A 7 -2.16 0.83 -12.73
C THR A 7 -2.20 1.57 -14.07
N ASP A 8 -2.17 2.89 -14.03
CA ASP A 8 -2.27 3.73 -15.22
C ASP A 8 -1.49 5.02 -14.99
N ILE A 9 -0.76 5.49 -16.00
CA ILE A 9 0.03 6.71 -15.93
C ILE A 9 -0.83 7.99 -15.82
N GLY A 10 -2.09 7.91 -16.29
CA GLY A 10 -2.97 9.06 -16.43
C GLY A 10 -2.61 9.94 -17.62
N LEU A 11 -3.23 11.13 -17.67
CA LEU A 11 -3.13 12.04 -18.82
C LEU A 11 -2.08 13.16 -18.67
N LEU A 12 -1.52 13.35 -17.48
CA LEU A 12 -0.69 14.51 -17.13
C LEU A 12 0.72 14.17 -16.68
N ARG A 13 1.03 12.88 -16.53
CA ARG A 13 2.34 12.42 -16.03
C ARG A 13 3.15 11.82 -17.16
N ASP A 14 4.47 12.06 -17.14
CA ASP A 14 5.42 11.46 -18.09
C ASP A 14 5.85 10.05 -17.63
N GLU A 15 5.74 9.74 -16.32
CA GLU A 15 6.09 8.45 -15.74
C GLU A 15 5.02 7.99 -14.74
N ASN A 16 4.70 6.70 -14.78
CA ASN A 16 3.91 6.04 -13.74
C ASN A 16 4.82 5.65 -12.58
N GLN A 17 4.67 6.32 -11.44
CA GLN A 17 5.42 6.06 -10.23
C GLN A 17 4.72 5.06 -9.29
N ASP A 18 3.48 4.68 -9.62
CA ASP A 18 2.76 3.63 -8.90
C ASP A 18 3.27 2.26 -9.34
N CYS A 19 3.37 1.34 -8.38
CA CYS A 19 3.67 -0.06 -8.63
C CYS A 19 2.67 -0.94 -7.90
N VAL A 20 2.15 -1.96 -8.60
CA VAL A 20 1.20 -2.91 -8.05
C VAL A 20 1.62 -4.33 -8.38
N TRP A 21 1.42 -5.22 -7.42
CA TRP A 21 1.58 -6.65 -7.58
C TRP A 21 0.44 -7.39 -6.90
N SER A 22 -0.01 -8.47 -7.51
CA SER A 22 -0.98 -9.37 -6.91
C SER A 22 -0.76 -10.81 -7.38
N ALA A 23 -1.03 -11.78 -6.50
CA ALA A 23 -0.93 -13.20 -6.82
C ALA A 23 -1.88 -14.04 -5.99
N SER A 24 -2.33 -15.17 -6.57
CA SER A 24 -2.86 -16.28 -5.79
C SER A 24 -1.70 -17.00 -5.13
N LEU A 25 -1.79 -17.21 -3.81
CA LEU A 25 -0.78 -17.94 -3.03
C LEU A 25 -1.15 -19.42 -2.93
N SER A 26 -2.46 -19.72 -3.00
CA SER A 26 -3.08 -21.04 -3.00
C SER A 26 -4.54 -20.92 -3.42
N ASP A 27 -5.30 -22.02 -3.42
CA ASP A 27 -6.74 -22.01 -3.78
C ASP A 27 -7.58 -21.13 -2.84
N GLY A 28 -7.17 -20.99 -1.58
CA GLY A 28 -7.87 -20.23 -0.53
C GLY A 28 -7.18 -18.93 -0.12
N ALA A 29 -6.01 -18.60 -0.68
CA ALA A 29 -5.23 -17.46 -0.26
C ALA A 29 -4.72 -16.62 -1.44
N CYS A 30 -4.68 -15.30 -1.25
CA CYS A 30 -4.08 -14.37 -2.20
C CYS A 30 -3.39 -13.22 -1.47
N ALA A 31 -2.51 -12.54 -2.20
CA ALA A 31 -1.84 -11.34 -1.72
C ALA A 31 -1.83 -10.25 -2.76
N ALA A 32 -1.79 -9.00 -2.29
CA ALA A 32 -1.61 -7.83 -3.13
C ALA A 32 -0.72 -6.81 -2.40
N VAL A 33 0.04 -6.07 -3.20
CA VAL A 33 0.89 -4.94 -2.76
C VAL A 33 0.67 -3.80 -3.72
N LEU A 34 0.46 -2.60 -3.17
CA LEU A 34 0.36 -1.35 -3.90
C LEU A 34 1.27 -0.33 -3.24
N CYS A 35 2.09 0.34 -4.06
CA CYS A 35 3.02 1.38 -3.64
C CYS A 35 2.90 2.58 -4.57
N ASP A 36 2.67 3.79 -4.01
CA ASP A 36 2.70 5.07 -4.72
C ASP A 36 4.05 5.74 -4.44
N GLY A 37 4.86 5.89 -5.48
CA GLY A 37 6.21 6.42 -5.38
C GLY A 37 6.22 7.95 -5.33
N MET A 38 7.03 8.52 -4.44
CA MET A 38 7.25 9.95 -4.29
C MET A 38 8.75 10.28 -4.39
N GLY A 39 9.09 11.42 -5.01
CA GLY A 39 10.49 11.87 -5.03
C GLY A 39 11.00 12.39 -6.39
N GLY A 40 10.19 13.15 -7.12
CA GLY A 40 10.58 13.75 -8.40
C GLY A 40 10.74 12.73 -9.53
N GLU A 41 11.25 13.20 -10.69
CA GLU A 41 11.45 12.36 -11.88
C GLU A 41 12.31 11.14 -11.56
N ALA A 42 11.87 9.94 -11.91
CA ALA A 42 12.52 8.62 -11.76
C ALA A 42 12.71 8.06 -10.34
N HIS A 43 12.83 8.85 -9.27
CA HIS A 43 13.15 8.33 -7.94
C HIS A 43 11.94 7.69 -7.26
N GLY A 44 10.74 8.24 -7.43
CA GLY A 44 9.50 7.67 -6.89
C GLY A 44 9.18 6.32 -7.51
N GLY A 45 9.27 6.20 -8.83
CA GLY A 45 9.04 4.94 -9.54
C GLY A 45 10.08 3.85 -9.19
N LEU A 46 11.32 4.23 -8.87
CA LEU A 46 12.32 3.29 -8.37
C LEU A 46 11.96 2.82 -6.96
N ALA A 47 11.52 3.72 -6.07
CA ALA A 47 11.14 3.39 -4.71
C ALA A 47 9.97 2.41 -4.66
N SER A 48 8.89 2.68 -5.42
CA SER A 48 7.72 1.82 -5.47
C SER A 48 8.04 0.43 -6.04
N ARG A 49 8.85 0.34 -7.09
CA ARG A 49 9.30 -0.94 -7.67
C ARG A 49 10.14 -1.76 -6.68
N ILE A 50 11.11 -1.14 -5.98
CA ILE A 50 11.91 -1.82 -4.95
C ILE A 50 11.00 -2.36 -3.84
N ALA A 51 10.08 -1.54 -3.35
CA ALA A 51 9.19 -1.93 -2.27
C ALA A 51 8.31 -3.11 -2.65
N VAL A 52 7.66 -3.05 -3.83
CA VAL A 52 6.81 -4.13 -4.34
C VAL A 52 7.63 -5.41 -4.55
N ASP A 53 8.81 -5.32 -5.14
CA ASP A 53 9.68 -6.49 -5.41
C ASP A 53 10.10 -7.19 -4.11
N VAL A 54 10.56 -6.44 -3.12
CA VAL A 54 11.00 -7.01 -1.83
C VAL A 54 9.82 -7.64 -1.07
N ILE A 55 8.68 -6.95 -1.01
CA ILE A 55 7.50 -7.44 -0.27
C ILE A 55 6.94 -8.69 -0.95
N SER A 56 6.74 -8.65 -2.27
CA SER A 56 6.19 -9.77 -3.03
C SER A 56 7.05 -11.03 -2.94
N LYS A 57 8.36 -10.90 -3.11
CA LYS A 57 9.32 -12.02 -2.97
C LYS A 57 9.27 -12.62 -1.56
N ARG A 58 9.19 -11.78 -0.54
CA ARG A 58 9.13 -12.24 0.84
C ARG A 58 7.82 -12.95 1.14
N ILE A 59 6.69 -12.46 0.64
CA ILE A 59 5.39 -13.14 0.77
C ILE A 59 5.45 -14.49 0.07
N LEU A 60 5.87 -14.53 -1.20
CA LEU A 60 5.94 -15.77 -1.99
C LEU A 60 6.87 -16.82 -1.37
N GLY A 61 8.02 -16.39 -0.83
CA GLY A 61 9.01 -17.30 -0.26
C GLY A 61 8.72 -17.77 1.16
N THR A 62 7.78 -17.13 1.87
CA THR A 62 7.58 -17.38 3.30
C THR A 62 6.16 -17.80 3.64
N PHE A 63 5.15 -17.33 2.88
CA PHE A 63 3.76 -17.63 3.20
C PHE A 63 3.46 -19.13 3.12
N SER A 64 2.71 -19.62 4.11
CA SER A 64 2.13 -20.96 4.14
C SER A 64 0.74 -20.88 4.74
N GLU A 65 -0.20 -21.69 4.23
CA GLU A 65 -1.55 -21.81 4.78
C GLU A 65 -1.57 -22.30 6.23
N MET A 66 -0.52 -23.00 6.66
CA MET A 66 -0.35 -23.47 8.04
C MET A 66 0.03 -22.35 9.01
N MET A 67 0.31 -21.14 8.52
CA MET A 67 0.66 -20.01 9.36
C MET A 67 -0.50 -19.60 10.25
N ASN A 68 -0.22 -19.41 11.55
CA ASN A 68 -1.16 -18.79 12.44
C ASN A 68 -1.26 -17.27 12.20
N ARG A 69 -2.26 -16.62 12.81
CA ARG A 69 -2.55 -15.19 12.63
C ARG A 69 -1.35 -14.29 12.92
N ASN A 70 -0.60 -14.58 13.97
CA ASN A 70 0.56 -13.79 14.36
C ASN A 70 1.70 -13.96 13.36
N SER A 71 1.89 -15.16 12.82
CA SER A 71 2.89 -15.43 11.79
C SER A 71 2.61 -14.67 10.50
N VAL A 72 1.35 -14.63 10.03
CA VAL A 72 0.97 -13.85 8.84
C VAL A 72 1.15 -12.35 9.08
N ARG A 73 0.74 -11.85 10.26
CA ARG A 73 0.95 -10.45 10.65
C ARG A 73 2.44 -10.09 10.67
N ASN A 74 3.26 -10.93 11.29
CA ASN A 74 4.70 -10.69 11.38
C ASN A 74 5.38 -10.77 10.01
N LEU A 75 4.92 -11.65 9.11
CA LEU A 75 5.39 -11.71 7.73
C LEU A 75 5.20 -10.36 7.03
N LEU A 76 4.00 -9.77 7.09
CA LEU A 76 3.74 -8.46 6.49
C LEU A 76 4.60 -7.36 7.11
N ILE A 77 4.69 -7.29 8.44
CA ILE A 77 5.50 -6.27 9.14
C ILE A 77 6.98 -6.38 8.75
N THR A 78 7.53 -7.60 8.75
CA THR A 78 8.95 -7.80 8.41
C THR A 78 9.23 -7.61 6.93
N ALA A 79 8.26 -7.90 6.05
CA ALA A 79 8.38 -7.63 4.62
C ALA A 79 8.46 -6.13 4.33
N VAL A 80 7.57 -5.34 4.95
CA VAL A 80 7.57 -3.87 4.82
C VAL A 80 8.84 -3.27 5.43
N SER A 81 9.29 -3.75 6.58
CA SER A 81 10.54 -3.29 7.19
C SER A 81 11.76 -3.56 6.29
N ALA A 82 11.84 -4.73 5.67
CA ALA A 82 12.89 -5.06 4.72
C ALA A 82 12.83 -4.18 3.46
N ALA A 83 11.62 -3.92 2.94
CA ALA A 83 11.42 -3.02 1.82
C ALA A 83 11.89 -1.61 2.13
N ASN A 84 11.53 -1.08 3.32
CA ASN A 84 11.99 0.23 3.77
C ASN A 84 13.52 0.31 3.82
N SER A 85 14.19 -0.69 4.37
CA SER A 85 15.66 -0.73 4.38
C SER A 85 16.25 -0.71 2.97
N SER A 86 15.67 -1.47 2.04
CA SER A 86 16.10 -1.51 0.64
C SER A 86 15.89 -0.17 -0.09
N VAL A 87 14.77 0.51 0.16
CA VAL A 87 14.49 1.85 -0.40
C VAL A 87 15.46 2.88 0.17
N VAL A 88 15.73 2.86 1.48
CA VAL A 88 16.71 3.75 2.13
C VAL A 88 18.13 3.54 1.57
N ASP A 89 18.53 2.28 1.38
CA ASP A 89 19.85 1.97 0.81
C ASP A 89 19.97 2.40 -0.67
N ALA A 90 18.87 2.33 -1.42
CA ALA A 90 18.82 2.84 -2.78
C ALA A 90 18.84 4.38 -2.79
N ALA A 91 18.13 5.03 -1.88
CA ALA A 91 18.11 6.49 -1.74
C ALA A 91 19.51 7.07 -1.45
N ARG A 92 20.30 6.41 -0.61
CA ARG A 92 21.70 6.82 -0.29
C ARG A 92 22.64 6.82 -1.48
N LYS A 93 22.28 6.10 -2.56
CA LYS A 93 23.08 6.03 -3.79
C LYS A 93 22.68 7.11 -4.81
N GLN A 94 21.62 7.86 -4.54
CA GLN A 94 21.17 8.96 -5.39
C GLN A 94 21.98 10.22 -5.12
N PRO A 95 21.97 11.22 -6.04
CA PRO A 95 22.61 12.50 -5.82
C PRO A 95 22.13 13.18 -4.55
N GLU A 96 23.00 14.00 -3.94
CA GLU A 96 22.68 14.75 -2.74
C GLU A 96 21.44 15.62 -2.94
N GLY A 97 20.49 15.57 -2.00
CA GLY A 97 19.21 16.28 -2.08
C GLY A 97 18.09 15.53 -2.82
N ALA A 98 18.35 14.36 -3.41
CA ALA A 98 17.30 13.56 -4.01
C ALA A 98 16.34 13.01 -2.95
N VAL A 99 15.06 13.29 -3.12
CA VAL A 99 13.99 12.70 -2.28
C VAL A 99 13.52 11.42 -2.94
N MET A 100 13.54 10.33 -2.20
CA MET A 100 13.08 9.02 -2.67
C MET A 100 12.27 8.31 -1.59
N GLY A 101 11.04 7.97 -1.89
CA GLY A 101 10.14 7.28 -0.97
C GLY A 101 8.96 6.66 -1.68
N THR A 102 8.17 5.92 -0.93
CA THR A 102 6.91 5.33 -1.44
C THR A 102 5.95 5.05 -0.31
N THR A 103 4.66 5.13 -0.59
CA THR A 103 3.63 4.55 0.27
C THR A 103 3.64 3.03 0.14
N CYS A 104 2.93 2.35 1.01
CA CYS A 104 2.70 0.91 0.88
C CYS A 104 1.36 0.52 1.48
N VAL A 105 0.54 -0.17 0.70
CA VAL A 105 -0.58 -0.98 1.21
C VAL A 105 -0.32 -2.41 0.76
N ALA A 106 -0.11 -3.32 1.72
CA ALA A 106 0.04 -4.73 1.41
C ALA A 106 -0.99 -5.55 2.18
N ALA A 107 -1.53 -6.57 1.53
CA ALA A 107 -2.54 -7.44 2.10
C ALA A 107 -2.27 -8.90 1.78
N ILE A 108 -2.59 -9.77 2.74
CA ILE A 108 -2.74 -11.21 2.55
C ILE A 108 -4.16 -11.57 2.99
N VAL A 109 -4.89 -12.23 2.10
CA VAL A 109 -6.22 -12.79 2.41
C VAL A 109 -6.08 -14.29 2.48
N SER A 110 -6.42 -14.87 3.62
CA SER A 110 -6.33 -16.31 3.88
C SER A 110 -7.27 -16.71 4.99
N GLY A 111 -7.90 -17.88 4.89
CA GLY A 111 -8.80 -18.44 5.90
C GLY A 111 -9.96 -17.50 6.26
N GLY A 112 -10.55 -16.82 5.27
CA GLY A 112 -11.66 -15.88 5.46
C GLY A 112 -11.29 -14.57 6.16
N ARG A 113 -9.98 -14.21 6.21
CA ARG A 113 -9.47 -13.01 6.86
C ARG A 113 -8.55 -12.24 5.93
N ALA A 114 -8.61 -10.91 6.03
CA ALA A 114 -7.64 -10.01 5.43
C ALA A 114 -6.67 -9.51 6.52
N TYR A 115 -5.38 -9.67 6.25
CA TYR A 115 -4.30 -9.08 7.02
C TYR A 115 -3.74 -7.93 6.19
N ILE A 116 -3.78 -6.73 6.72
CA ILE A 116 -3.44 -5.52 5.97
C ILE A 116 -2.39 -4.73 6.75
N VAL A 117 -1.36 -4.26 6.06
CA VAL A 117 -0.39 -3.29 6.55
C VAL A 117 -0.46 -2.05 5.67
N ASN A 118 -0.39 -0.87 6.29
CA ASN A 118 -0.41 0.42 5.61
C ASN A 118 0.74 1.30 6.09
N VAL A 119 1.39 1.96 5.15
CA VAL A 119 2.36 3.04 5.36
C VAL A 119 2.07 4.15 4.36
N GLY A 120 1.79 5.35 4.85
CA GLY A 120 1.42 6.50 4.02
C GLY A 120 -0.08 6.72 3.91
N ASP A 121 -0.51 7.38 2.86
CA ASP A 121 -1.89 7.84 2.61
C ASP A 121 -2.61 7.07 1.48
N SER A 122 -1.99 6.05 0.92
CA SER A 122 -2.67 5.06 0.08
C SER A 122 -3.66 4.26 0.91
N ARG A 123 -4.83 3.93 0.32
CA ARG A 123 -5.97 3.44 1.08
C ARG A 123 -6.43 2.06 0.66
N GLY A 124 -6.86 1.26 1.63
CA GLY A 124 -7.56 0.00 1.44
C GLY A 124 -9.03 0.13 1.86
N TYR A 125 -9.92 -0.48 1.11
CA TYR A 125 -11.36 -0.48 1.37
C TYR A 125 -11.89 -1.90 1.39
N HIS A 126 -12.86 -2.15 2.27
CA HIS A 126 -13.68 -3.35 2.32
C HIS A 126 -15.07 -3.04 1.77
N LEU A 127 -15.46 -3.76 0.73
CA LEU A 127 -16.82 -3.73 0.20
C LEU A 127 -17.57 -4.96 0.71
N PHE A 128 -18.76 -4.77 1.23
CA PHE A 128 -19.60 -5.84 1.76
C PHE A 128 -21.09 -5.49 1.62
N THR A 129 -21.93 -6.48 1.68
CA THR A 129 -23.39 -6.29 1.67
C THR A 129 -23.90 -6.41 3.11
N SER A 130 -24.71 -5.47 3.54
CA SER A 130 -25.40 -5.47 4.83
C SER A 130 -26.86 -5.10 4.59
N GLU A 131 -27.80 -5.94 5.04
CA GLU A 131 -29.25 -5.70 4.94
C GLU A 131 -29.68 -5.24 3.52
N ASP A 132 -29.24 -5.95 2.47
CA ASP A 132 -29.48 -5.67 1.06
C ASP A 132 -28.89 -4.36 0.51
N SER A 133 -28.00 -3.70 1.27
CA SER A 133 -27.28 -2.52 0.85
C SER A 133 -25.79 -2.81 0.64
N GLU A 134 -25.22 -2.30 -0.45
CA GLU A 134 -23.77 -2.33 -0.65
C GLU A 134 -23.11 -1.29 0.23
N CYS A 135 -22.15 -1.72 1.03
CA CYS A 135 -21.39 -0.90 1.95
C CYS A 135 -19.92 -0.86 1.58
N ILE A 136 -19.29 0.29 1.78
CA ILE A 136 -17.85 0.49 1.64
C ILE A 136 -17.27 1.04 2.94
N GLN A 137 -16.20 0.42 3.43
CA GLN A 137 -15.50 0.85 4.63
C GLN A 137 -14.00 0.98 4.35
N GLN A 138 -13.42 2.14 4.65
CA GLN A 138 -11.97 2.28 4.67
C GLN A 138 -11.39 1.49 5.84
N VAL A 139 -10.47 0.56 5.55
CA VAL A 139 -9.85 -0.32 6.55
C VAL A 139 -8.43 0.11 6.93
N THR A 140 -7.85 1.04 6.18
CA THR A 140 -6.55 1.65 6.48
C THR A 140 -6.73 3.03 7.12
N LYS A 141 -5.73 3.49 7.87
CA LYS A 141 -5.65 4.85 8.40
C LYS A 141 -4.54 5.59 7.68
N ASP A 142 -4.85 6.78 7.15
CA ASP A 142 -3.85 7.62 6.47
C ASP A 142 -2.77 8.06 7.47
N HIS A 143 -1.51 7.86 7.13
CA HIS A 143 -0.35 8.39 7.84
C HIS A 143 0.14 9.64 7.09
N SER A 144 -0.51 10.76 7.33
CA SER A 144 -0.13 12.05 6.79
C SER A 144 -0.05 13.08 7.90
N HIS A 145 0.82 14.09 7.72
CA HIS A 145 0.97 15.17 8.71
C HIS A 145 -0.37 15.89 8.97
N VAL A 146 -1.20 16.06 7.94
CA VAL A 146 -2.55 16.64 8.07
C VAL A 146 -3.43 15.76 8.95
N ARG A 147 -3.36 14.44 8.81
CA ARG A 147 -4.13 13.51 9.63
C ARG A 147 -3.69 13.53 11.08
N ASP A 148 -2.39 13.62 11.34
CA ASP A 148 -1.85 13.72 12.69
C ASP A 148 -2.29 15.02 13.38
N LEU A 149 -2.37 16.14 12.64
CA LEU A 149 -2.90 17.41 13.15
C LEU A 149 -4.39 17.33 13.47
N ILE A 150 -5.18 16.66 12.60
CA ILE A 150 -6.61 16.43 12.85
C ILE A 150 -6.81 15.57 14.11
N ASP A 151 -6.07 14.48 14.25
CA ASP A 151 -6.17 13.55 15.37
C ASP A 151 -5.75 14.21 16.70
N ARG A 152 -4.85 15.21 16.65
CA ARG A 152 -4.44 16.04 17.81
C ARG A 152 -5.40 17.20 18.07
N GLY A 153 -6.41 17.41 17.23
CA GLY A 153 -7.34 18.54 17.34
C GLY A 153 -6.74 19.91 16.97
N GLU A 154 -5.56 19.91 16.32
CA GLU A 154 -4.82 21.12 15.96
C GLU A 154 -5.20 21.67 14.57
N ASP A 155 -5.90 20.85 13.74
CA ASP A 155 -6.28 21.26 12.38
C ASP A 155 -7.68 21.91 12.38
N ARG A 156 -7.75 23.15 11.87
CA ARG A 156 -9.01 23.83 11.57
C ARG A 156 -9.43 23.49 10.13
N LYS A 157 -10.72 23.33 9.90
CA LYS A 157 -11.34 23.00 8.59
C LYS A 157 -10.83 23.80 7.38
N SER A 158 -10.19 24.96 7.59
CA SER A 158 -9.65 25.81 6.54
C SER A 158 -8.34 25.31 5.90
N THR A 159 -7.60 24.43 6.57
CA THR A 159 -6.31 23.90 6.05
C THR A 159 -6.51 22.81 5.00
N ARG A 160 -7.73 22.26 4.88
CA ARG A 160 -8.09 21.20 3.91
C ARG A 160 -8.11 21.65 2.44
N LEU A 161 -8.19 22.96 2.19
CA LEU A 161 -8.42 23.47 0.81
C LEU A 161 -7.16 23.73 0.00
N ASN A 162 -5.96 23.61 0.59
CA ASN A 162 -4.70 23.94 -0.09
C ASN A 162 -3.74 22.75 -0.36
N SER A 163 -4.11 21.52 -0.06
CA SER A 163 -3.34 20.36 -0.50
C SER A 163 -3.84 19.87 -1.86
N SER A 164 -3.38 20.51 -2.93
CA SER A 164 -3.66 20.15 -4.33
C SER A 164 -2.91 18.88 -4.80
N HIS A 165 -2.61 17.97 -3.91
CA HIS A 165 -2.02 16.66 -4.19
C HIS A 165 -2.88 15.53 -3.61
N SER A 166 -4.17 15.48 -3.99
CA SER A 166 -4.93 14.24 -3.80
C SER A 166 -4.63 13.31 -4.98
N LYS A 167 -3.49 12.64 -4.94
CA LYS A 167 -3.32 11.41 -5.71
C LYS A 167 -4.12 10.34 -4.99
N ILE A 168 -5.13 9.83 -5.66
CA ILE A 168 -5.98 8.78 -5.12
C ILE A 168 -5.46 7.46 -5.69
N SER A 169 -4.57 6.78 -4.97
CA SER A 169 -4.25 5.39 -5.24
C SER A 169 -5.21 4.52 -4.45
N TYR A 170 -6.07 3.77 -5.13
CA TYR A 170 -7.05 2.89 -4.48
C TYR A 170 -6.59 1.45 -4.56
N ALA A 171 -6.48 0.79 -3.42
CA ALA A 171 -6.51 -0.66 -3.34
C ALA A 171 -7.91 -1.09 -2.88
N VAL A 172 -8.69 -1.69 -3.75
CA VAL A 172 -10.02 -2.20 -3.44
C VAL A 172 -9.91 -3.71 -3.23
N PHE A 173 -10.20 -4.17 -2.01
CA PHE A 173 -10.31 -5.58 -1.70
C PHE A 173 -11.79 -5.95 -1.61
N CYS A 174 -12.26 -6.75 -2.57
CA CYS A 174 -13.62 -7.32 -2.51
C CYS A 174 -13.52 -8.76 -1.98
N LEU A 175 -14.00 -8.98 -0.76
CA LEU A 175 -14.20 -10.31 -0.18
C LEU A 175 -15.65 -10.72 -0.42
N LYS A 176 -15.86 -11.77 -1.22
CA LYS A 176 -17.14 -12.46 -1.35
C LYS A 176 -17.19 -13.65 -0.44
#